data_f4abe5d1ec89326bdc3e4dc142cb5633
#
_entry.id   f4abe5d1ec89326bdc3e4dc142cb5633
#
_cell.length_a   1.000
_cell.length_b   1.000
_cell.length_c   1.000
_cell.angle_alpha   90.00
_cell.angle_beta   90.00
_cell.angle_gamma   90.00
#
_symmetry.space_group_name_H-M   'P 1'
#
loop_
_entity.id
_entity.type
_entity.pdbx_description
1 polymer ?
#
loop_
_entity_poly.entity_id
_entity_poly.type
_entity_poly.pdbx_seq_one_letter_code
_entity_poly.pdbx_strand_id
1 'polypeptide(L)'
;VGSEMCIRDSLQADALGLHDILREAIEVGQLCTADFEGTLYVYTPEAYEEEEYIAGRIGEMGNMKPLPMKTHVQLFLDRWQDARHFELADKQREAVEKSLQSGMTVITGGPGTGKTTVVQTIIRLAEQEGLRILLCAPTGRAAKRLAETTQRKAKTIHRLLVPDGHAGAMQVFEYNETKMLPADLVIVDEVSMLDMEMMYHLLSALKPQCRCILVGDADQLPSVGAGAVLHDIIASGQVPVVRLDTIFRQKEGGRIVTNAHLINSGRLPVVNEDTEFRFVEIDNEADGAEKISALYN
;
A
#
# COMPACT_ATOMS: atom_id res chain seq x y z
N VAL A 1 -5.46 -13.20 8.31
CA VAL A 1 -6.08 -14.50 8.10
C VAL A 1 -5.02 -15.55 8.36
N GLY A 2 -4.93 -16.04 9.63
CA GLY A 2 -4.16 -17.25 9.90
C GLY A 2 -4.83 -18.41 9.18
N SER A 3 -4.08 -19.24 8.46
CA SER A 3 -4.66 -20.43 7.87
C SER A 3 -5.30 -21.27 8.98
N GLU A 4 -6.41 -21.92 8.71
CA GLU A 4 -7.13 -22.82 9.61
C GLU A 4 -6.18 -23.84 10.28
N MET A 5 -5.14 -24.25 9.56
CA MET A 5 -4.05 -25.10 10.01
C MET A 5 -3.22 -24.47 11.13
N CYS A 6 -2.88 -23.17 11.04
CA CYS A 6 -2.08 -22.49 12.06
C CYS A 6 -2.86 -22.30 13.38
N ILE A 7 -4.16 -22.02 13.30
CA ILE A 7 -5.02 -21.90 14.48
C ILE A 7 -5.18 -23.26 15.15
N ARG A 8 -5.48 -24.29 14.39
CA ARG A 8 -5.63 -25.65 14.88
C ARG A 8 -4.37 -26.17 15.57
N ASP A 9 -3.20 -25.96 14.93
CA ASP A 9 -1.92 -26.44 15.46
C ASP A 9 -1.51 -25.66 16.72
N SER A 10 -1.80 -24.36 16.77
CA SER A 10 -1.51 -23.52 17.94
C SER A 10 -2.42 -23.80 19.13
N LEU A 11 -3.70 -24.11 18.89
CA LEU A 11 -4.69 -24.35 19.94
C LEU A 11 -4.82 -25.83 20.30
N GLN A 12 -4.22 -26.75 19.53
CA GLN A 12 -4.40 -28.20 19.65
C GLN A 12 -5.88 -28.62 19.67
N ALA A 13 -6.74 -27.81 19.02
CA ALA A 13 -8.19 -28.06 18.93
C ALA A 13 -8.51 -29.03 17.78
N ASP A 14 -9.48 -29.91 18.01
CA ASP A 14 -10.01 -30.72 16.93
C ASP A 14 -10.90 -29.88 15.99
N ALA A 15 -10.98 -30.25 14.73
CA ALA A 15 -11.74 -29.52 13.73
C ALA A 15 -13.26 -29.48 14.03
N LEU A 16 -13.82 -30.51 14.67
CA LEU A 16 -15.22 -30.60 15.01
C LEU A 16 -15.59 -29.62 16.14
N GLY A 17 -14.76 -29.56 17.20
CA GLY A 17 -14.96 -28.60 18.28
C GLY A 17 -14.83 -27.16 17.83
N LEU A 18 -13.95 -26.87 16.86
CA LEU A 18 -13.81 -25.54 16.30
C LEU A 18 -15.05 -25.06 15.53
N HIS A 19 -15.67 -25.95 14.74
CA HIS A 19 -16.90 -25.66 14.03
C HIS A 19 -18.09 -25.34 14.95
N ASP A 20 -18.22 -26.05 16.07
CA ASP A 20 -19.29 -25.78 17.04
C ASP A 20 -19.09 -24.44 17.74
N ILE A 21 -17.86 -24.10 18.13
CA ILE A 21 -17.51 -22.80 18.71
C ILE A 21 -17.79 -21.65 17.72
N LEU A 22 -17.40 -21.80 16.45
CA LEU A 22 -17.66 -20.79 15.41
C LEU A 22 -19.17 -20.60 15.21
N ARG A 23 -19.95 -21.68 15.17
CA ARG A 23 -21.42 -21.61 15.03
C ARG A 23 -22.04 -20.88 16.22
N GLU A 24 -21.67 -21.21 17.44
CA GLU A 24 -22.14 -20.54 18.66
C GLU A 24 -21.78 -19.05 18.62
N ALA A 25 -20.55 -18.69 18.26
CA ALA A 25 -20.12 -17.29 18.15
C ALA A 25 -20.91 -16.50 17.11
N ILE A 26 -21.30 -17.14 15.98
CA ILE A 26 -22.18 -16.54 14.97
C ILE A 26 -23.60 -16.38 15.50
N GLU A 27 -24.15 -17.40 16.17
CA GLU A 27 -25.51 -17.36 16.73
C GLU A 27 -25.68 -16.28 17.81
N VAL A 28 -24.64 -16.03 18.62
CA VAL A 28 -24.66 -14.97 19.65
C VAL A 28 -24.21 -13.60 19.12
N GLY A 29 -23.89 -13.48 17.82
CA GLY A 29 -23.53 -12.22 17.16
C GLY A 29 -22.12 -11.73 17.47
N GLN A 30 -21.22 -12.57 18.00
CA GLN A 30 -19.81 -12.26 18.16
C GLN A 30 -19.05 -12.31 16.83
N LEU A 31 -19.55 -13.10 15.88
CA LEU A 31 -19.06 -13.19 14.53
C LEU A 31 -20.22 -12.99 13.56
N CYS A 32 -19.91 -12.47 12.37
CA CYS A 32 -20.85 -12.41 11.26
C CYS A 32 -20.29 -13.15 10.04
N THR A 33 -21.15 -13.47 9.10
CA THR A 33 -20.78 -14.20 7.89
C THR A 33 -21.24 -13.47 6.65
N ALA A 34 -20.43 -13.56 5.58
CA ALA A 34 -20.78 -13.08 4.26
C ALA A 34 -20.46 -14.18 3.23
N ASP A 35 -21.36 -14.34 2.25
CA ASP A 35 -21.16 -15.27 1.13
C ASP A 35 -20.65 -14.48 -0.09
N PHE A 36 -19.49 -14.86 -0.60
CA PHE A 36 -18.95 -14.32 -1.84
C PHE A 36 -18.70 -15.47 -2.81
N GLU A 37 -19.44 -15.50 -3.88
CA GLU A 37 -19.34 -16.50 -4.95
C GLU A 37 -19.38 -17.96 -4.43
N GLY A 38 -20.23 -18.23 -3.42
CA GLY A 38 -20.40 -19.55 -2.82
C GLY A 38 -19.32 -19.92 -1.79
N THR A 39 -18.46 -18.99 -1.43
CA THR A 39 -17.49 -19.13 -0.33
C THR A 39 -17.98 -18.33 0.87
N LEU A 40 -18.16 -19.01 2.00
CA LEU A 40 -18.56 -18.38 3.25
C LEU A 40 -17.33 -17.82 3.97
N TYR A 41 -17.32 -16.51 4.19
CA TYR A 41 -16.32 -15.81 4.99
C TYR A 41 -16.87 -15.50 6.37
N VAL A 42 -15.99 -15.50 7.36
CA VAL A 42 -16.33 -15.21 8.76
C VAL A 42 -15.55 -13.99 9.20
N TYR A 43 -16.24 -13.03 9.80
CA TYR A 43 -15.68 -11.75 10.24
C TYR A 43 -16.03 -11.47 11.71
N THR A 44 -15.25 -10.63 12.37
CA THR A 44 -15.81 -9.84 13.47
C THR A 44 -16.73 -8.76 12.89
N PRO A 45 -17.78 -8.33 13.61
CA PRO A 45 -18.68 -7.27 13.14
C PRO A 45 -17.94 -6.01 12.71
N GLU A 46 -16.94 -5.59 13.51
CA GLU A 46 -16.13 -4.41 13.22
C GLU A 46 -15.36 -4.54 11.91
N ALA A 47 -14.71 -5.69 11.68
CA ALA A 47 -13.95 -5.92 10.45
C ALA A 47 -14.86 -5.93 9.20
N TYR A 48 -16.07 -6.44 9.33
CA TYR A 48 -17.07 -6.43 8.25
C TYR A 48 -17.51 -5.00 7.93
N GLU A 49 -17.83 -4.21 8.95
CA GLU A 49 -18.23 -2.81 8.79
C GLU A 49 -17.10 -1.96 8.16
N GLU A 50 -15.87 -2.17 8.59
CA GLU A 50 -14.70 -1.50 8.02
C GLU A 50 -14.50 -1.83 6.54
N GLU A 51 -14.61 -3.12 6.17
CA GLU A 51 -14.47 -3.56 4.78
C GLU A 51 -15.58 -3.00 3.89
N GLU A 52 -16.85 -3.05 4.33
CA GLU A 52 -17.98 -2.45 3.61
C GLU A 52 -17.80 -0.93 3.42
N TYR A 53 -17.37 -0.23 4.47
CA TYR A 53 -17.10 1.20 4.39
C TYR A 53 -15.99 1.52 3.37
N ILE A 54 -14.87 0.79 3.43
CA ILE A 54 -13.75 0.95 2.51
C ILE A 54 -14.21 0.71 1.07
N ALA A 55 -14.93 -0.38 0.83
CA ALA A 55 -15.43 -0.74 -0.50
C ALA A 55 -16.37 0.34 -1.06
N GLY A 56 -17.33 0.81 -0.26
CA GLY A 56 -18.22 1.91 -0.62
C GLY A 56 -17.47 3.19 -0.95
N ARG A 57 -16.50 3.55 -0.12
CA ARG A 57 -15.72 4.76 -0.27
C ARG A 57 -14.81 4.73 -1.50
N ILE A 58 -14.21 3.57 -1.82
CA ILE A 58 -13.43 3.36 -3.05
C ILE A 58 -14.32 3.51 -4.28
N GLY A 59 -15.53 2.94 -4.27
CA GLY A 59 -16.50 3.09 -5.36
C GLY A 59 -16.89 4.55 -5.59
N GLU A 60 -17.16 5.30 -4.52
CA GLU A 60 -17.43 6.75 -4.61
C GLU A 60 -16.25 7.51 -5.23
N MET A 61 -15.03 7.24 -4.75
CA MET A 61 -13.82 7.90 -5.23
C MET A 61 -13.49 7.52 -6.68
N GLY A 62 -13.76 6.28 -7.08
CA GLY A 62 -13.61 5.83 -8.47
C GLY A 62 -14.53 6.59 -9.43
N ASN A 63 -15.71 6.93 -8.97
CA ASN A 63 -16.74 7.68 -9.75
C ASN A 63 -16.62 9.20 -9.64
N MET A 64 -15.64 9.73 -8.91
CA MET A 64 -15.42 11.17 -8.83
C MET A 64 -15.07 11.77 -10.19
N LYS A 65 -15.67 12.94 -10.49
CA LYS A 65 -15.33 13.68 -11.72
C LYS A 65 -13.88 14.13 -11.70
N PRO A 66 -13.24 14.19 -12.89
CA PRO A 66 -11.92 14.78 -13.02
C PRO A 66 -11.83 16.16 -12.38
N LEU A 67 -10.68 16.47 -11.77
CA LEU A 67 -10.43 17.82 -11.27
C LEU A 67 -10.40 18.79 -12.46
N PRO A 68 -11.14 19.91 -12.41
CA PRO A 68 -11.03 20.94 -13.43
C PRO A 68 -9.65 21.62 -13.31
N MET A 69 -8.72 21.19 -14.17
CA MET A 69 -7.33 21.65 -14.16
C MET A 69 -7.21 23.02 -14.84
N LYS A 70 -6.49 23.93 -14.20
CA LYS A 70 -6.04 25.21 -14.79
C LYS A 70 -4.84 25.01 -15.69
N THR A 71 -4.05 23.99 -15.38
CA THR A 71 -2.80 23.65 -16.06
C THR A 71 -3.04 22.60 -17.15
N HIS A 72 -2.53 22.83 -18.34
CA HIS A 72 -2.46 21.80 -19.36
C HIS A 72 -1.37 20.78 -19.01
N VAL A 73 -1.77 19.59 -18.60
CA VAL A 73 -0.87 18.59 -17.98
C VAL A 73 0.31 18.22 -18.87
N GLN A 74 0.07 18.00 -20.17
CA GLN A 74 1.15 17.67 -21.13
C GLN A 74 2.20 18.79 -21.20
N LEU A 75 1.75 20.04 -21.34
CA LEU A 75 2.65 21.18 -21.39
C LEU A 75 3.43 21.37 -20.07
N PHE A 76 2.79 21.05 -18.95
CA PHE A 76 3.48 21.03 -17.64
C PHE A 76 4.56 19.96 -17.61
N LEU A 77 4.25 18.74 -18.05
CA LEU A 77 5.21 17.62 -18.08
C LEU A 77 6.41 17.94 -18.96
N ASP A 78 6.18 18.48 -20.16
CA ASP A 78 7.27 18.82 -21.08
C ASP A 78 8.20 19.88 -20.46
N ARG A 79 7.65 20.97 -19.92
CA ARG A 79 8.43 22.01 -19.22
C ARG A 79 9.16 21.48 -17.97
N TRP A 80 8.52 20.57 -17.24
CA TRP A 80 9.10 19.98 -16.04
C TRP A 80 10.29 19.08 -16.37
N GLN A 81 10.20 18.29 -17.43
CA GLN A 81 11.27 17.45 -17.94
C GLN A 81 12.45 18.29 -18.47
N ASP A 82 12.17 19.30 -19.29
CA ASP A 82 13.18 20.20 -19.83
C ASP A 82 13.96 20.92 -18.71
N ALA A 83 13.27 21.44 -17.71
CA ALA A 83 13.88 22.16 -16.60
C ALA A 83 14.78 21.29 -15.71
N ARG A 84 14.61 19.98 -15.73
CA ARG A 84 15.37 19.04 -14.91
C ARG A 84 16.30 18.14 -15.70
N HIS A 85 16.33 18.26 -17.02
CA HIS A 85 17.15 17.46 -17.92
C HIS A 85 16.95 15.95 -17.73
N PHE A 86 15.69 15.50 -17.56
CA PHE A 86 15.33 14.10 -17.49
C PHE A 86 14.04 13.85 -18.28
N GLU A 87 13.81 12.59 -18.64
CA GLU A 87 12.63 12.17 -19.37
C GLU A 87 11.83 11.16 -18.53
N LEU A 88 10.52 11.36 -18.46
CA LEU A 88 9.60 10.41 -17.85
C LEU A 88 9.26 9.32 -18.86
N ALA A 89 9.30 8.06 -18.45
CA ALA A 89 8.76 6.97 -19.24
C ALA A 89 7.25 7.10 -19.44
N ASP A 90 6.70 6.46 -20.47
CA ASP A 90 5.28 6.54 -20.80
C ASP A 90 4.36 6.22 -19.60
N LYS A 91 4.68 5.16 -18.87
CA LYS A 91 3.92 4.78 -17.67
C LYS A 91 4.02 5.79 -16.53
N GLN A 92 5.14 6.48 -16.40
CA GLN A 92 5.29 7.56 -15.41
C GLN A 92 4.49 8.79 -15.82
N ARG A 93 4.46 9.15 -17.12
CA ARG A 93 3.59 10.21 -17.66
C ARG A 93 2.12 9.86 -17.41
N GLU A 94 1.72 8.64 -17.78
CA GLU A 94 0.35 8.13 -17.55
C GLU A 94 -0.06 8.24 -16.07
N ALA A 95 0.84 7.89 -15.14
CA ALA A 95 0.56 7.98 -13.71
C ALA A 95 0.30 9.42 -13.25
N VAL A 96 1.07 10.40 -13.74
CA VAL A 96 0.83 11.81 -13.43
C VAL A 96 -0.50 12.29 -14.04
N GLU A 97 -0.78 11.94 -15.28
CA GLU A 97 -2.02 12.33 -15.97
C GLU A 97 -3.27 11.79 -15.26
N LYS A 98 -3.25 10.50 -14.85
CA LYS A 98 -4.37 9.86 -14.19
C LYS A 98 -4.55 10.28 -12.74
N SER A 99 -3.49 10.73 -12.07
CA SER A 99 -3.49 10.99 -10.62
C SER A 99 -4.53 12.00 -10.13
N LEU A 100 -4.92 12.96 -10.97
CA LEU A 100 -5.91 13.98 -10.64
C LEU A 100 -7.22 13.85 -11.44
N GLN A 101 -7.37 12.79 -12.23
CA GLN A 101 -8.59 12.53 -13.01
C GLN A 101 -9.66 11.78 -12.22
N SER A 102 -9.27 11.04 -11.19
CA SER A 102 -10.16 10.24 -10.34
C SER A 102 -10.00 10.67 -8.88
N GLY A 103 -10.92 10.27 -8.03
CA GLY A 103 -10.83 10.50 -6.59
C GLY A 103 -9.75 9.66 -5.93
N MET A 104 -9.49 8.45 -6.46
CA MET A 104 -8.41 7.60 -6.03
C MET A 104 -7.63 7.09 -7.24
N THR A 105 -6.32 6.98 -7.11
CA THR A 105 -5.42 6.37 -8.12
C THR A 105 -4.36 5.53 -7.43
N VAL A 106 -4.13 4.32 -7.93
CA VAL A 106 -3.06 3.44 -7.46
C VAL A 106 -1.87 3.52 -8.42
N ILE A 107 -0.67 3.72 -7.87
CA ILE A 107 0.60 3.70 -8.59
C ILE A 107 1.44 2.59 -7.97
N THR A 108 1.65 1.51 -8.71
CA THR A 108 2.41 0.35 -8.22
C THR A 108 3.61 0.06 -9.12
N GLY A 109 4.63 -0.57 -8.54
CA GLY A 109 5.82 -0.99 -9.26
C GLY A 109 6.96 -1.35 -8.32
N GLY A 110 7.88 -2.16 -8.78
CA GLY A 110 9.01 -2.66 -8.02
C GLY A 110 10.04 -1.58 -7.64
N PRO A 111 11.11 -1.98 -6.97
CA PRO A 111 12.22 -1.09 -6.64
C PRO A 111 12.86 -0.51 -7.91
N GLY A 112 13.16 0.79 -7.91
CA GLY A 112 13.86 1.44 -9.03
C GLY A 112 13.01 1.81 -10.24
N THR A 113 11.68 1.60 -10.20
CA THR A 113 10.75 2.00 -11.28
C THR A 113 10.42 3.50 -11.31
N GLY A 114 10.95 4.27 -10.38
CA GLY A 114 10.79 5.72 -10.35
C GLY A 114 9.50 6.21 -9.70
N LYS A 115 8.87 5.43 -8.80
CA LYS A 115 7.71 5.86 -8.01
C LYS A 115 7.92 7.23 -7.37
N THR A 116 9.09 7.45 -6.76
CA THR A 116 9.45 8.73 -6.12
C THR A 116 9.45 9.90 -7.11
N THR A 117 9.95 9.69 -8.33
CA THR A 117 9.96 10.72 -9.37
C THR A 117 8.53 11.10 -9.77
N VAL A 118 7.66 10.09 -9.93
CA VAL A 118 6.23 10.30 -10.22
C VAL A 118 5.56 11.08 -9.11
N VAL A 119 5.78 10.69 -7.84
CA VAL A 119 5.22 11.40 -6.67
C VAL A 119 5.68 12.87 -6.63
N GLN A 120 6.97 13.15 -6.86
CA GLN A 120 7.49 14.52 -6.92
C GLN A 120 6.81 15.33 -8.04
N THR A 121 6.62 14.73 -9.19
CA THR A 121 5.97 15.38 -10.34
C THR A 121 4.50 15.69 -10.05
N ILE A 122 3.78 14.75 -9.43
CA ILE A 122 2.38 14.94 -9.01
C ILE A 122 2.27 16.05 -7.97
N ILE A 123 3.15 16.07 -6.98
CA ILE A 123 3.18 17.12 -5.96
C ILE A 123 3.32 18.50 -6.62
N ARG A 124 4.23 18.65 -7.59
CA ARG A 124 4.45 19.91 -8.29
C ARG A 124 3.25 20.34 -9.11
N LEU A 125 2.61 19.40 -9.81
CA LEU A 125 1.38 19.66 -10.55
C LEU A 125 0.26 20.10 -9.60
N ALA A 126 0.06 19.40 -8.49
CA ALA A 126 -0.95 19.72 -7.51
C ALA A 126 -0.71 21.08 -6.81
N GLU A 127 0.55 21.45 -6.55
CA GLU A 127 0.92 22.77 -6.04
C GLU A 127 0.58 23.89 -7.05
N GLN A 128 0.80 23.65 -8.33
CA GLN A 128 0.45 24.61 -9.38
C GLN A 128 -1.05 24.80 -9.50
N GLU A 129 -1.83 23.76 -9.20
CA GLU A 129 -3.29 23.85 -9.09
C GLU A 129 -3.77 24.50 -7.80
N GLY A 130 -2.87 24.76 -6.83
CA GLY A 130 -3.19 25.37 -5.54
C GLY A 130 -3.82 24.40 -4.55
N LEU A 131 -3.62 23.10 -4.72
CA LEU A 131 -4.16 22.06 -3.82
C LEU A 131 -3.38 21.99 -2.51
N ARG A 132 -4.10 21.76 -1.42
CA ARG A 132 -3.51 21.46 -0.11
C ARG A 132 -3.16 19.96 -0.07
N ILE A 133 -1.87 19.67 -0.01
CA ILE A 133 -1.33 18.30 -0.10
C ILE A 133 -0.89 17.84 1.27
N LEU A 134 -1.28 16.63 1.65
CA LEU A 134 -0.74 15.91 2.79
C LEU A 134 -0.02 14.65 2.31
N LEU A 135 1.15 14.38 2.90
CA LEU A 135 1.96 13.21 2.60
C LEU A 135 2.02 12.32 3.83
N CYS A 136 1.77 11.04 3.64
CA CYS A 136 1.86 10.08 4.73
C CYS A 136 2.35 8.70 4.26
N ALA A 137 2.69 7.86 5.24
CA ALA A 137 3.09 6.48 5.04
C ALA A 137 2.72 5.65 6.29
N PRO A 138 2.61 4.31 6.19
CA PRO A 138 2.30 3.45 7.33
C PRO A 138 3.35 3.52 8.44
N THR A 139 4.64 3.60 8.09
CA THR A 139 5.76 3.52 9.04
C THR A 139 6.56 4.83 9.14
N GLY A 140 7.20 5.03 10.31
CA GLY A 140 8.07 6.20 10.53
C GLY A 140 9.26 6.27 9.57
N ARG A 141 9.84 5.11 9.19
CA ARG A 141 10.95 5.04 8.22
C ARG A 141 10.48 5.47 6.83
N ALA A 142 9.34 4.97 6.38
CA ALA A 142 8.76 5.35 5.10
C ALA A 142 8.38 6.84 5.06
N ALA A 143 7.74 7.35 6.11
CA ALA A 143 7.40 8.78 6.21
C ALA A 143 8.64 9.68 6.18
N LYS A 144 9.72 9.29 6.88
CA LYS A 144 10.99 10.02 6.84
C LYS A 144 11.58 10.04 5.44
N ARG A 145 11.64 8.86 4.77
CA ARG A 145 12.13 8.75 3.40
C ARG A 145 11.30 9.58 2.41
N LEU A 146 9.98 9.53 2.55
CA LEU A 146 9.07 10.34 1.74
C LEU A 146 9.33 11.84 1.94
N ALA A 147 9.52 12.29 3.19
CA ALA A 147 9.84 13.68 3.49
C ALA A 147 11.19 14.12 2.89
N GLU A 148 12.24 13.30 3.01
CA GLU A 148 13.57 13.58 2.47
C GLU A 148 13.54 13.63 0.94
N THR A 149 12.89 12.70 0.29
CA THR A 149 12.86 12.63 -1.18
C THR A 149 11.99 13.71 -1.80
N THR A 150 10.87 14.07 -1.17
CA THR A 150 9.95 15.09 -1.69
C THR A 150 10.31 16.51 -1.23
N GLN A 151 11.19 16.66 -0.25
CA GLN A 151 11.50 17.94 0.44
C GLN A 151 10.23 18.59 1.01
N ARG A 152 9.30 17.77 1.50
CA ARG A 152 8.02 18.16 2.10
C ARG A 152 7.83 17.45 3.44
N LYS A 153 6.99 18.03 4.29
CA LYS A 153 6.61 17.35 5.54
C LYS A 153 5.76 16.13 5.22
N ALA A 154 6.18 14.97 5.70
CA ALA A 154 5.41 13.75 5.69
C ALA A 154 5.32 13.19 7.11
N LYS A 155 4.21 12.52 7.42
CA LYS A 155 3.93 11.93 8.73
C LYS A 155 3.57 10.46 8.56
N THR A 156 3.64 9.68 9.64
CA THR A 156 2.91 8.41 9.65
C THR A 156 1.41 8.67 9.62
N ILE A 157 0.62 7.72 9.11
CA ILE A 157 -0.84 7.85 9.10
C ILE A 157 -1.36 8.10 10.52
N HIS A 158 -0.89 7.34 11.51
CA HIS A 158 -1.21 7.57 12.91
C HIS A 158 -0.97 9.01 13.37
N ARG A 159 0.21 9.56 13.07
CA ARG A 159 0.54 10.95 13.44
C ARG A 159 -0.22 11.99 12.62
N LEU A 160 -0.68 11.62 11.44
CA LEU A 160 -1.51 12.48 10.61
C LEU A 160 -2.91 12.59 11.20
N LEU A 161 -3.48 11.46 11.61
CA LEU A 161 -4.82 11.36 12.20
C LEU A 161 -4.88 11.85 13.65
N VAL A 162 -3.75 11.93 14.34
CA VAL A 162 -3.60 12.35 15.74
C VAL A 162 -4.38 11.44 16.71
N PRO A 163 -3.73 10.42 17.31
CA PRO A 163 -4.39 9.54 18.26
C PRO A 163 -4.98 10.33 19.43
N ASP A 164 -6.23 10.07 19.77
CA ASP A 164 -6.84 10.62 20.99
C ASP A 164 -6.40 9.77 22.17
N GLY A 165 -5.66 10.39 23.10
CA GLY A 165 -5.11 9.73 24.28
C GLY A 165 -6.14 9.28 25.33
N HIS A 166 -7.43 9.48 25.08
CA HIS A 166 -8.53 9.17 26.01
C HIS A 166 -9.24 7.85 25.68
N ALA A 167 -8.84 7.15 24.61
CA ALA A 167 -9.51 5.94 24.17
C ALA A 167 -9.04 4.70 24.94
N GLY A 168 -10.00 3.85 25.31
CA GLY A 168 -9.77 2.51 25.85
C GLY A 168 -9.17 1.54 24.80
N ALA A 169 -9.72 0.34 24.68
CA ALA A 169 -9.18 -0.70 23.77
C ALA A 169 -9.27 -0.38 22.26
N MET A 170 -10.11 0.56 21.82
CA MET A 170 -10.23 0.98 20.42
C MET A 170 -9.36 2.21 20.15
N GLN A 171 -8.64 2.20 19.01
CA GLN A 171 -7.91 3.38 18.56
C GLN A 171 -8.89 4.45 18.07
N VAL A 172 -8.94 5.58 18.79
CA VAL A 172 -9.72 6.75 18.39
C VAL A 172 -8.76 7.84 17.90
N PHE A 173 -9.10 8.47 16.79
CA PHE A 173 -8.31 9.54 16.17
C PHE A 173 -9.07 10.86 16.21
N GLU A 174 -8.34 11.96 16.37
CA GLU A 174 -8.87 13.33 16.33
C GLU A 174 -9.48 13.65 14.95
N TYR A 175 -8.78 13.22 13.88
CA TYR A 175 -9.31 13.32 12.52
C TYR A 175 -10.04 12.03 12.17
N ASN A 176 -11.31 12.18 11.85
CA ASN A 176 -12.26 11.12 11.54
C ASN A 176 -13.41 11.70 10.68
N GLU A 177 -14.51 10.99 10.55
CA GLU A 177 -15.69 11.42 9.79
C GLU A 177 -16.34 12.74 10.31
N THR A 178 -16.20 13.04 11.61
CA THR A 178 -16.73 14.27 12.22
C THR A 178 -15.77 15.44 12.09
N LYS A 179 -14.46 15.19 12.07
CA LYS A 179 -13.41 16.18 11.92
C LYS A 179 -12.43 15.74 10.83
N MET A 180 -12.70 16.13 9.60
CA MET A 180 -11.94 15.72 8.43
C MET A 180 -10.62 16.46 8.28
N LEU A 181 -9.64 15.80 7.66
CA LEU A 181 -8.34 16.38 7.32
C LEU A 181 -8.49 17.61 6.39
N PRO A 182 -7.74 18.70 6.65
CA PRO A 182 -7.78 19.92 5.84
C PRO A 182 -6.97 19.76 4.53
N ALA A 183 -7.23 18.70 3.76
CA ALA A 183 -6.53 18.37 2.53
C ALA A 183 -7.46 18.37 1.31
N ASP A 184 -6.89 18.61 0.15
CA ASP A 184 -7.52 18.45 -1.16
C ASP A 184 -6.92 17.23 -1.89
N LEU A 185 -5.68 16.84 -1.50
CA LEU A 185 -4.96 15.66 -1.98
C LEU A 185 -4.19 15.02 -0.83
N VAL A 186 -4.33 13.71 -0.68
CA VAL A 186 -3.49 12.89 0.20
C VAL A 186 -2.70 11.91 -0.64
N ILE A 187 -1.39 11.82 -0.42
CA ILE A 187 -0.52 10.83 -1.04
C ILE A 187 0.01 9.90 0.05
N VAL A 188 -0.25 8.62 -0.12
CA VAL A 188 0.16 7.55 0.79
C VAL A 188 1.23 6.72 0.11
N ASP A 189 2.44 6.69 0.68
CA ASP A 189 3.54 5.86 0.18
C ASP A 189 3.65 4.55 0.99
N GLU A 190 4.24 3.52 0.40
CA GLU A 190 4.41 2.16 0.95
C GLU A 190 3.08 1.51 1.38
N VAL A 191 2.04 1.65 0.54
CA VAL A 191 0.67 1.16 0.84
C VAL A 191 0.60 -0.38 0.96
N SER A 192 1.57 -1.13 0.44
CA SER A 192 1.64 -2.58 0.64
C SER A 192 1.64 -3.00 2.13
N MET A 193 2.09 -2.10 3.02
CA MET A 193 2.13 -2.33 4.47
C MET A 193 0.88 -1.83 5.21
N LEU A 194 -0.12 -1.31 4.48
CA LEU A 194 -1.33 -0.73 5.07
C LEU A 194 -2.38 -1.82 5.26
N ASP A 195 -2.84 -1.99 6.50
CA ASP A 195 -3.93 -2.90 6.86
C ASP A 195 -5.32 -2.25 6.71
N MET A 196 -6.35 -3.05 6.91
CA MET A 196 -7.74 -2.65 6.72
C MET A 196 -8.16 -1.60 7.74
N GLU A 197 -7.86 -1.79 9.04
CA GLU A 197 -8.19 -0.84 10.11
C GLU A 197 -7.62 0.56 9.83
N MET A 198 -6.34 0.63 9.46
CA MET A 198 -5.69 1.92 9.18
C MET A 198 -6.19 2.55 7.88
N MET A 199 -6.56 1.76 6.87
CA MET A 199 -7.20 2.26 5.66
C MET A 199 -8.58 2.85 5.97
N TYR A 200 -9.39 2.16 6.79
CA TYR A 200 -10.69 2.66 7.26
C TYR A 200 -10.54 4.02 7.93
N HIS A 201 -9.66 4.13 8.93
CA HIS A 201 -9.42 5.38 9.64
C HIS A 201 -8.91 6.50 8.72
N LEU A 202 -8.06 6.18 7.77
CA LEU A 202 -7.58 7.18 6.80
C LEU A 202 -8.72 7.67 5.91
N LEU A 203 -9.49 6.76 5.31
CA LEU A 203 -10.56 7.12 4.38
C LEU A 203 -11.71 7.87 5.07
N SER A 204 -12.06 7.49 6.31
CA SER A 204 -13.09 8.18 7.11
C SER A 204 -12.70 9.63 7.44
N ALA A 205 -11.39 9.90 7.57
CA ALA A 205 -10.88 11.25 7.81
C ALA A 205 -10.76 12.11 6.54
N LEU A 206 -10.98 11.57 5.33
CA LEU A 206 -10.92 12.33 4.09
C LEU A 206 -12.24 13.02 3.78
N LYS A 207 -12.16 14.28 3.33
CA LYS A 207 -13.33 14.99 2.79
C LYS A 207 -13.89 14.27 1.56
N PRO A 208 -15.19 14.41 1.28
CA PRO A 208 -15.80 13.80 0.10
C PRO A 208 -15.09 14.13 -1.22
N GLN A 209 -14.55 15.35 -1.36
CA GLN A 209 -13.85 15.80 -2.58
C GLN A 209 -12.33 15.63 -2.51
N CYS A 210 -11.78 15.16 -1.39
CA CYS A 210 -10.35 14.91 -1.25
C CYS A 210 -9.93 13.76 -2.17
N ARG A 211 -8.84 13.95 -2.89
CA ARG A 211 -8.24 12.90 -3.71
C ARG A 211 -7.21 12.13 -2.92
N CYS A 212 -7.05 10.85 -3.26
CA CYS A 212 -6.10 9.96 -2.61
C CYS A 212 -5.24 9.25 -3.66
N ILE A 213 -3.93 9.34 -3.52
CA ILE A 213 -2.98 8.60 -4.37
C ILE A 213 -2.29 7.57 -3.49
N LEU A 214 -2.46 6.32 -3.85
CA LEU A 214 -1.87 5.17 -3.18
C LEU A 214 -0.63 4.74 -3.97
N VAL A 215 0.53 4.79 -3.33
CA VAL A 215 1.81 4.42 -3.93
C VAL A 215 2.39 3.23 -3.17
N GLY A 216 2.73 2.17 -3.88
CA GLY A 216 3.27 0.97 -3.25
C GLY A 216 3.86 -0.01 -4.26
N ASP A 217 4.13 -1.19 -3.79
CA ASP A 217 4.61 -2.30 -4.59
C ASP A 217 3.70 -3.50 -4.32
N ALA A 218 2.88 -3.84 -5.32
CA ALA A 218 1.93 -4.94 -5.20
C ALA A 218 2.60 -6.32 -5.09
N ASP A 219 3.89 -6.40 -5.42
CA ASP A 219 4.67 -7.63 -5.35
C ASP A 219 5.39 -7.81 -4.00
N GLN A 220 5.31 -6.81 -3.10
CA GLN A 220 5.81 -6.93 -1.73
C GLN A 220 4.85 -7.71 -0.83
N LEU A 221 5.39 -8.18 0.30
CA LEU A 221 4.57 -8.82 1.33
C LEU A 221 3.46 -7.88 1.80
N PRO A 222 2.25 -8.40 2.06
CA PRO A 222 1.14 -7.62 2.57
C PRO A 222 1.42 -7.15 4.01
N SER A 223 0.49 -6.35 4.55
CA SER A 223 0.49 -5.90 5.94
C SER A 223 0.52 -7.06 6.93
N VAL A 224 1.03 -6.82 8.13
CA VAL A 224 0.94 -7.79 9.25
C VAL A 224 -0.47 -7.82 9.82
N GLY A 225 -1.19 -6.68 9.80
CA GLY A 225 -2.60 -6.58 10.16
C GLY A 225 -3.53 -7.21 9.11
N ALA A 226 -4.79 -7.33 9.45
CA ALA A 226 -5.79 -7.96 8.58
C ALA A 226 -6.02 -7.19 7.27
N GLY A 227 -6.28 -7.92 6.20
CA GLY A 227 -6.61 -7.39 4.88
C GLY A 227 -5.40 -7.24 3.94
N ALA A 228 -5.63 -7.52 2.66
CA ALA A 228 -4.67 -7.33 1.58
C ALA A 228 -5.03 -6.07 0.76
N VAL A 229 -5.21 -4.95 1.45
CA VAL A 229 -5.85 -3.71 0.96
C VAL A 229 -5.38 -3.28 -0.43
N LEU A 230 -4.06 -3.23 -0.67
CA LEU A 230 -3.54 -2.82 -1.98
C LEU A 230 -3.94 -3.81 -3.09
N HIS A 231 -3.87 -5.11 -2.81
CA HIS A 231 -4.26 -6.15 -3.77
C HIS A 231 -5.75 -6.10 -4.08
N ASP A 232 -6.57 -5.95 -3.07
CA ASP A 232 -8.04 -5.95 -3.20
C ASP A 232 -8.50 -4.71 -3.96
N ILE A 233 -7.92 -3.54 -3.71
CA ILE A 233 -8.18 -2.32 -4.48
C ILE A 233 -7.79 -2.51 -5.95
N ILE A 234 -6.64 -3.11 -6.23
CA ILE A 234 -6.19 -3.39 -7.60
C ILE A 234 -7.13 -4.39 -8.28
N ALA A 235 -7.51 -5.47 -7.59
CA ALA A 235 -8.38 -6.52 -8.10
C ALA A 235 -9.81 -6.02 -8.36
N SER A 236 -10.31 -5.09 -7.56
CA SER A 236 -11.65 -4.51 -7.70
C SER A 236 -11.88 -3.80 -9.04
N GLY A 237 -10.83 -3.27 -9.67
CA GLY A 237 -10.93 -2.50 -10.90
C GLY A 237 -11.72 -1.18 -10.78
N GLN A 238 -12.09 -0.76 -9.57
CA GLN A 238 -12.93 0.42 -9.33
C GLN A 238 -12.19 1.75 -9.50
N VAL A 239 -10.87 1.73 -9.43
CA VAL A 239 -10.02 2.93 -9.52
C VAL A 239 -8.89 2.74 -10.54
N PRO A 240 -8.39 3.82 -11.16
CA PRO A 240 -7.24 3.73 -12.05
C PRO A 240 -6.02 3.14 -11.36
N VAL A 241 -5.41 2.15 -11.99
CA VAL A 241 -4.16 1.53 -11.56
C VAL A 241 -3.10 1.76 -12.65
N VAL A 242 -1.96 2.31 -12.27
CA VAL A 242 -0.82 2.45 -13.16
C VAL A 242 0.34 1.61 -12.62
N ARG A 243 0.74 0.60 -13.40
CA ARG A 243 1.89 -0.24 -13.09
C ARG A 243 3.13 0.32 -13.78
N LEU A 244 4.14 0.67 -12.98
CA LEU A 244 5.44 1.13 -13.46
C LEU A 244 6.34 -0.10 -13.64
N ASP A 245 6.65 -0.42 -14.87
CA ASP A 245 7.41 -1.61 -15.28
C ASP A 245 8.85 -1.31 -15.72
N THR A 246 9.14 -0.05 -16.04
CA THR A 246 10.47 0.37 -16.50
C THR A 246 11.42 0.56 -15.33
N ILE A 247 12.50 -0.22 -15.27
CA ILE A 247 13.53 -0.13 -14.23
C ILE A 247 14.63 0.82 -14.69
N PHE A 248 14.76 1.99 -14.03
CA PHE A 248 15.75 3.01 -14.36
C PHE A 248 17.13 2.76 -13.73
N ARG A 249 17.21 1.87 -12.73
CA ARG A 249 18.47 1.49 -12.08
C ARG A 249 19.28 0.44 -12.84
N GLN A 250 18.97 0.17 -14.11
CA GLN A 250 19.68 -0.87 -14.90
C GLN A 250 21.18 -0.60 -15.14
N LYS A 251 21.71 0.59 -14.85
CA LYS A 251 23.19 0.78 -14.83
C LYS A 251 23.84 0.23 -13.55
N GLU A 252 23.04 -0.09 -12.52
CA GLU A 252 23.48 -0.66 -11.23
C GLU A 252 22.49 -1.72 -10.71
N GLY A 253 21.63 -2.28 -11.56
CA GLY A 253 20.67 -3.31 -11.20
C GLY A 253 21.38 -4.62 -10.90
N GLY A 254 21.89 -4.73 -9.68
CA GLY A 254 22.56 -5.93 -9.18
C GLY A 254 21.68 -7.16 -9.30
N ARG A 255 22.29 -8.32 -9.23
CA ARG A 255 21.65 -9.64 -9.25
C ARG A 255 20.48 -9.75 -8.24
N ILE A 256 20.53 -9.00 -7.14
CA ILE A 256 19.45 -8.97 -6.14
C ILE A 256 18.12 -8.53 -6.77
N VAL A 257 18.09 -7.45 -7.54
CA VAL A 257 16.87 -6.95 -8.17
C VAL A 257 16.39 -7.88 -9.28
N THR A 258 17.32 -8.36 -10.12
CA THR A 258 17.00 -9.32 -11.21
C THR A 258 16.42 -10.61 -10.63
N ASN A 259 17.04 -11.16 -9.58
CA ASN A 259 16.57 -12.38 -8.95
C ASN A 259 15.26 -12.21 -8.19
N ALA A 260 15.01 -11.05 -7.58
CA ALA A 260 13.71 -10.75 -6.99
C ALA A 260 12.58 -10.82 -8.04
N HIS A 261 12.78 -10.26 -9.23
CA HIS A 261 11.83 -10.38 -10.33
C HIS A 261 11.66 -11.81 -10.85
N LEU A 262 12.76 -12.58 -10.96
CA LEU A 262 12.69 -13.99 -11.35
C LEU A 262 11.85 -14.79 -10.34
N ILE A 263 12.14 -14.65 -9.05
CA ILE A 263 11.42 -15.35 -7.97
C ILE A 263 9.94 -14.94 -7.99
N ASN A 264 9.63 -13.66 -8.09
CA ASN A 264 8.25 -13.17 -8.14
C ASN A 264 7.46 -13.71 -9.35
N SER A 265 8.16 -13.94 -10.48
CA SER A 265 7.56 -14.56 -11.69
C SER A 265 7.56 -16.08 -11.66
N GLY A 266 7.88 -16.72 -10.52
CA GLY A 266 7.94 -18.18 -10.36
C GLY A 266 9.13 -18.83 -11.06
N ARG A 267 10.17 -18.06 -11.39
CA ARG A 267 11.40 -18.57 -12.03
C ARG A 267 12.50 -18.74 -10.98
N LEU A 268 13.43 -19.66 -11.26
CA LEU A 268 14.60 -19.85 -10.40
C LEU A 268 15.54 -18.63 -10.50
N PRO A 269 16.11 -18.19 -9.36
CA PRO A 269 17.11 -17.14 -9.36
C PRO A 269 18.42 -17.62 -10.02
N VAL A 270 19.15 -16.68 -10.60
CA VAL A 270 20.51 -16.91 -11.08
C VAL A 270 21.47 -16.78 -9.90
N VAL A 271 22.17 -17.86 -9.57
CA VAL A 271 23.03 -17.96 -8.37
C VAL A 271 24.49 -18.20 -8.75
N ASN A 272 25.40 -17.72 -7.89
CA ASN A 272 26.85 -18.02 -7.96
C ASN A 272 27.58 -17.55 -9.25
N GLU A 273 26.99 -16.70 -10.05
CA GLU A 273 27.66 -16.10 -11.22
C GLU A 273 28.50 -14.86 -10.86
N ASP A 274 28.17 -14.22 -9.75
CA ASP A 274 28.87 -13.06 -9.22
C ASP A 274 28.84 -13.03 -7.68
N THR A 275 29.38 -11.97 -7.08
CA THR A 275 29.47 -11.82 -5.62
C THR A 275 28.21 -11.24 -4.97
N GLU A 276 27.25 -10.73 -5.75
CA GLU A 276 26.09 -10.02 -5.21
C GLU A 276 24.97 -10.96 -4.75
N PHE A 277 24.84 -12.14 -5.40
CA PHE A 277 23.79 -13.11 -5.05
C PHE A 277 24.37 -14.51 -5.03
N ARG A 278 24.54 -15.04 -3.82
CA ARG A 278 25.12 -16.38 -3.61
C ARG A 278 24.11 -17.32 -2.98
N PHE A 279 24.08 -18.54 -3.47
CA PHE A 279 23.40 -19.64 -2.82
C PHE A 279 24.43 -20.43 -2.00
N VAL A 280 24.15 -20.59 -0.72
CA VAL A 280 25.01 -21.35 0.20
C VAL A 280 24.18 -22.51 0.72
N GLU A 281 24.58 -23.71 0.37
CA GLU A 281 23.98 -24.95 0.88
C GLU A 281 24.40 -25.15 2.34
N ILE A 282 23.44 -25.50 3.19
CA ILE A 282 23.66 -25.78 4.62
C ILE A 282 23.11 -27.14 4.95
N ASP A 283 23.87 -27.93 5.75
CA ASP A 283 23.48 -29.28 6.16
C ASP A 283 22.54 -29.26 7.38
N ASN A 284 22.67 -28.25 8.24
CA ASN A 284 21.87 -28.09 9.45
C ASN A 284 21.91 -26.61 9.94
N GLU A 285 21.09 -26.28 10.95
CA GLU A 285 20.99 -24.93 11.49
C GLU A 285 22.31 -24.38 12.07
N ALA A 286 23.10 -25.23 12.71
CA ALA A 286 24.39 -24.82 13.30
C ALA A 286 25.42 -24.45 12.22
N ASP A 287 25.50 -25.23 11.13
CA ASP A 287 26.30 -24.92 9.94
C ASP A 287 25.85 -23.61 9.28
N GLY A 288 24.53 -23.39 9.20
CA GLY A 288 23.96 -22.16 8.70
C GLY A 288 24.38 -20.92 9.51
N ALA A 289 24.33 -21.02 10.84
CA ALA A 289 24.73 -19.92 11.73
C ALA A 289 26.23 -19.59 11.59
N GLU A 290 27.09 -20.62 11.48
CA GLU A 290 28.54 -20.45 11.28
C GLU A 290 28.84 -19.79 9.92
N LYS A 291 28.22 -20.27 8.83
CA LYS A 291 28.40 -19.69 7.47
C LYS A 291 27.91 -18.27 7.39
N ILE A 292 26.76 -17.93 8.00
CA ILE A 292 26.26 -16.56 8.07
C ILE A 292 27.24 -15.67 8.83
N SER A 293 27.73 -16.12 9.99
CA SER A 293 28.72 -15.36 10.78
C SER A 293 30.01 -15.10 10.01
N ALA A 294 30.47 -16.09 9.23
CA ALA A 294 31.67 -15.96 8.39
C ALA A 294 31.48 -14.98 7.21
N LEU A 295 30.26 -14.78 6.71
CA LEU A 295 29.96 -13.83 5.65
C LEU A 295 29.86 -12.37 6.14
N TYR A 296 29.64 -12.16 7.46
CA TYR A 296 29.52 -10.83 8.07
C TYR A 296 30.88 -10.26 8.56
N ASN A 297 31.92 -11.07 8.66
CA ASN A 297 33.29 -10.69 9.02
C ASN A 297 34.18 -10.57 7.78
#